data_3cd70445679a85e9d2cc2d465d767be9
#
_entry.id   3cd70445679a85e9d2cc2d465d767be9
#
_cell.length_a   1.000
_cell.length_b   1.000
_cell.length_c   1.000
_cell.angle_alpha   90.00
_cell.angle_beta   90.00
_cell.angle_gamma   90.00
#
_symmetry.space_group_name_H-M   'P 1'
#
loop_
_entity.id
_entity.type
_entity.pdbx_description
1 polymer ?
#
loop_
_entity_poly.entity_id
_entity_poly.type
_entity_poly.pdbx_seq_one_letter_code
_entity_poly.pdbx_strand_id
1 'polypeptide(L)'
;MPSQRPAAQSFRDLVVWQKAHQFVLAVYRLTESFPDREKFGLSHQMRRAAVSVPANIAEGFGKRSQAEKARFLNIAEGSLEECRYYLILTHDLGYGQTDSLTATLEETSRLLNAYTRAMLASGS
;
A
#
# COMPACT_ATOMS: atom_id res chain seq x y z
N MET A 1 -9.96 10.73 30.11
CA MET A 1 -10.72 10.66 28.88
C MET A 1 -9.82 10.44 27.69
N PRO A 2 -9.90 9.33 27.07
CA PRO A 2 -9.11 9.15 25.86
C PRO A 2 -9.56 10.14 24.81
N SER A 3 -8.62 10.77 24.17
CA SER A 3 -8.97 11.62 23.05
C SER A 3 -9.51 10.73 21.94
N GLN A 4 -10.70 11.03 21.50
CA GLN A 4 -11.28 10.27 20.41
C GLN A 4 -10.92 10.95 19.11
N ARG A 5 -10.36 10.16 18.21
CA ARG A 5 -10.18 10.66 16.85
C ARG A 5 -11.54 10.88 16.24
N PRO A 6 -11.75 12.00 15.53
CA PRO A 6 -12.94 12.14 14.71
C PRO A 6 -13.03 10.97 13.73
N ALA A 7 -14.22 10.57 13.41
CA ALA A 7 -14.39 9.57 12.35
C ALA A 7 -13.81 10.10 11.05
N ALA A 8 -13.17 9.23 10.28
CA ALA A 8 -12.59 9.60 9.00
C ALA A 8 -13.70 10.08 8.06
N GLN A 9 -13.51 11.25 7.50
CA GLN A 9 -14.47 11.82 6.55
C GLN A 9 -14.09 11.54 5.10
N SER A 10 -12.81 11.24 4.87
CA SER A 10 -12.33 10.82 3.57
C SER A 10 -11.21 9.80 3.79
N PHE A 11 -10.88 9.05 2.72
CA PHE A 11 -9.79 8.09 2.81
C PHE A 11 -8.48 8.76 3.20
N ARG A 12 -8.33 10.05 2.89
CA ARG A 12 -7.08 10.79 3.19
C ARG A 12 -6.83 10.90 4.70
N ASP A 13 -7.87 10.74 5.51
CA ASP A 13 -7.75 10.78 6.97
C ASP A 13 -7.22 9.46 7.54
N LEU A 14 -7.22 8.38 6.74
CA LEU A 14 -6.77 7.08 7.22
C LEU A 14 -5.24 7.02 7.28
N VAL A 15 -4.73 6.65 8.44
CA VAL A 15 -3.27 6.51 8.61
C VAL A 15 -2.70 5.49 7.63
N VAL A 16 -3.42 4.38 7.42
CA VAL A 16 -2.96 3.35 6.49
C VAL A 16 -2.86 3.90 5.07
N TRP A 17 -3.81 4.73 4.65
CA TRP A 17 -3.75 5.35 3.32
C TRP A 17 -2.55 6.28 3.21
N GLN A 18 -2.31 7.10 4.24
CA GLN A 18 -1.18 8.03 4.25
C GLN A 18 0.14 7.30 4.13
N LYS A 19 0.28 6.18 4.85
CA LYS A 19 1.49 5.37 4.80
C LYS A 19 1.66 4.70 3.44
N ALA A 20 0.57 4.18 2.89
CA ALA A 20 0.58 3.57 1.56
C ALA A 20 0.98 4.59 0.50
N HIS A 21 0.50 5.83 0.61
CA HIS A 21 0.87 6.90 -0.32
C HIS A 21 2.36 7.23 -0.21
N GLN A 22 2.90 7.31 1.00
CA GLN A 22 4.34 7.53 1.20
C GLN A 22 5.16 6.41 0.55
N PHE A 23 4.68 5.18 0.65
CA PHE A 23 5.33 4.04 0.01
C PHE A 23 5.37 4.22 -1.52
N VAL A 24 4.26 4.67 -2.12
CA VAL A 24 4.20 4.94 -3.56
C VAL A 24 5.27 5.95 -3.96
N LEU A 25 5.35 7.06 -3.23
CA LEU A 25 6.32 8.09 -3.55
C LEU A 25 7.76 7.56 -3.46
N ALA A 26 8.03 6.72 -2.46
CA ALA A 26 9.35 6.11 -2.30
C ALA A 26 9.67 5.15 -3.43
N VAL A 27 8.67 4.39 -3.91
CA VAL A 27 8.86 3.49 -5.06
C VAL A 27 9.20 4.29 -6.31
N TYR A 28 8.52 5.41 -6.54
CA TYR A 28 8.83 6.25 -7.68
C TYR A 28 10.27 6.78 -7.63
N ARG A 29 10.72 7.21 -6.45
CA ARG A 29 12.10 7.66 -6.28
C ARG A 29 13.11 6.55 -6.53
N LEU A 30 12.84 5.36 -5.99
CA LEU A 30 13.73 4.21 -6.20
C LEU A 30 13.85 3.86 -7.68
N THR A 31 12.71 3.79 -8.38
CA THR A 31 12.69 3.32 -9.77
C THR A 31 13.23 4.34 -10.76
N GLU A 32 13.36 5.61 -10.35
CA GLU A 32 14.00 6.61 -11.20
C GLU A 32 15.43 6.25 -11.56
N SER A 33 16.14 5.54 -10.69
CA SER A 33 17.54 5.14 -10.92
C SER A 33 17.68 3.77 -11.57
N PHE A 34 16.58 3.11 -11.90
CA PHE A 34 16.63 1.82 -12.59
C PHE A 34 17.18 1.99 -14.01
N PRO A 35 17.82 0.94 -14.56
CA PRO A 35 18.26 0.99 -15.96
C PRO A 35 17.10 1.27 -16.91
N ASP A 36 17.40 2.00 -17.99
CA ASP A 36 16.38 2.38 -18.97
C ASP A 36 15.66 1.16 -19.56
N ARG A 37 16.34 0.02 -19.66
CA ARG A 37 15.73 -1.20 -20.19
C ARG A 37 14.58 -1.70 -19.33
N GLU A 38 14.48 -1.23 -18.07
CA GLU A 38 13.39 -1.62 -17.17
C GLU A 38 12.18 -0.68 -17.23
N LYS A 39 12.26 0.36 -18.06
CA LYS A 39 11.20 1.38 -18.10
C LYS A 39 9.81 0.77 -18.34
N PHE A 40 9.71 -0.21 -19.23
CA PHE A 40 8.45 -0.89 -19.50
C PHE A 40 8.39 -2.28 -18.85
N GLY A 41 9.38 -2.62 -18.05
CA GLY A 41 9.47 -3.87 -17.30
C GLY A 41 9.28 -3.62 -15.81
N LEU A 42 10.35 -3.87 -15.03
CA LEU A 42 10.26 -3.84 -13.57
C LEU A 42 9.82 -2.49 -13.02
N SER A 43 10.35 -1.38 -13.55
CA SER A 43 9.93 -0.05 -13.09
C SER A 43 8.43 0.13 -13.20
N HIS A 44 7.88 -0.21 -14.37
CA HIS A 44 6.44 -0.08 -14.64
C HIS A 44 5.62 -0.98 -13.71
N GLN A 45 6.03 -2.23 -13.57
CA GLN A 45 5.32 -3.20 -12.73
C GLN A 45 5.31 -2.79 -11.27
N MET A 46 6.46 -2.33 -10.75
CA MET A 46 6.55 -1.88 -9.36
C MET A 46 5.64 -0.69 -9.11
N ARG A 47 5.66 0.29 -10.01
CA ARG A 47 4.84 1.49 -9.84
C ARG A 47 3.35 1.14 -9.86
N ARG A 48 2.95 0.28 -10.79
CA ARG A 48 1.55 -0.16 -10.86
C ARG A 48 1.10 -0.85 -9.58
N ALA A 49 1.92 -1.80 -9.10
CA ALA A 49 1.60 -2.53 -7.87
C ALA A 49 1.53 -1.58 -6.68
N ALA A 50 2.49 -0.67 -6.56
CA ALA A 50 2.52 0.28 -5.45
C ALA A 50 1.29 1.19 -5.45
N VAL A 51 0.95 1.76 -6.61
CA VAL A 51 -0.22 2.65 -6.74
C VAL A 51 -1.51 1.92 -6.40
N SER A 52 -1.58 0.63 -6.72
CA SER A 52 -2.77 -0.19 -6.43
C SER A 52 -3.08 -0.25 -4.93
N VAL A 53 -2.08 -0.10 -4.06
CA VAL A 53 -2.32 -0.19 -2.61
C VAL A 53 -3.21 0.97 -2.12
N PRO A 54 -2.79 2.24 -2.22
CA PRO A 54 -3.64 3.33 -1.76
C PRO A 54 -4.90 3.49 -2.61
N ALA A 55 -4.85 3.16 -3.90
CA ALA A 55 -6.03 3.25 -4.75
C ALA A 55 -7.14 2.33 -4.26
N ASN A 56 -6.81 1.10 -3.88
CA ASN A 56 -7.81 0.14 -3.41
C ASN A 56 -8.27 0.44 -1.98
N ILE A 57 -7.39 1.01 -1.14
CA ILE A 57 -7.82 1.48 0.18
C ILE A 57 -8.87 2.59 0.01
N ALA A 58 -8.63 3.53 -0.90
CA ALA A 58 -9.56 4.62 -1.18
C ALA A 58 -10.89 4.11 -1.73
N GLU A 59 -10.82 3.17 -2.69
CA GLU A 59 -12.03 2.55 -3.25
C GLU A 59 -12.85 1.87 -2.16
N GLY A 60 -12.18 1.06 -1.33
CA GLY A 60 -12.86 0.34 -0.27
C GLY A 60 -13.52 1.27 0.74
N PHE A 61 -12.85 2.37 1.06
CA PHE A 61 -13.41 3.36 1.99
C PHE A 61 -14.76 3.88 1.50
N GLY A 62 -14.90 4.08 0.19
CA GLY A 62 -16.11 4.63 -0.39
C GLY A 62 -17.25 3.62 -0.58
N LYS A 63 -17.00 2.33 -0.37
CA LYS A 63 -18.04 1.32 -0.55
C LYS A 63 -18.97 1.29 0.66
N ARG A 64 -20.21 0.83 0.45
CA ARG A 64 -21.23 0.83 1.51
C ARG A 64 -21.25 -0.47 2.30
N SER A 65 -21.07 -1.63 1.63
CA SER A 65 -21.15 -2.91 2.33
C SER A 65 -19.78 -3.35 2.83
N GLN A 66 -19.77 -4.08 3.94
CA GLN A 66 -18.53 -4.63 4.46
C GLN A 66 -17.89 -5.62 3.49
N ALA A 67 -18.71 -6.39 2.80
CA ALA A 67 -18.19 -7.36 1.82
C ALA A 67 -17.42 -6.65 0.72
N GLU A 68 -17.95 -5.53 0.21
CA GLU A 68 -17.26 -4.75 -0.83
C GLU A 68 -16.01 -4.08 -0.28
N LYS A 69 -16.09 -3.51 0.93
CA LYS A 69 -14.91 -2.93 1.57
C LYS A 69 -13.81 -3.97 1.71
N ALA A 70 -14.17 -5.15 2.22
CA ALA A 70 -13.21 -6.25 2.41
C ALA A 70 -12.57 -6.68 1.09
N ARG A 71 -13.35 -6.70 0.01
CA ARG A 71 -12.83 -7.09 -1.31
C ARG A 71 -11.72 -6.15 -1.77
N PHE A 72 -11.93 -4.84 -1.66
CA PHE A 72 -10.92 -3.86 -2.08
C PHE A 72 -9.70 -3.88 -1.17
N LEU A 73 -9.89 -4.06 0.14
CA LEU A 73 -8.77 -4.15 1.07
C LEU A 73 -7.95 -5.41 0.81
N ASN A 74 -8.60 -6.50 0.42
CA ASN A 74 -7.90 -7.73 0.05
C ASN A 74 -7.05 -7.54 -1.21
N ILE A 75 -7.54 -6.78 -2.19
CA ILE A 75 -6.75 -6.44 -3.38
C ILE A 75 -5.51 -5.63 -2.97
N ALA A 76 -5.68 -4.67 -2.05
CA ALA A 76 -4.55 -3.89 -1.55
C ALA A 76 -3.50 -4.77 -0.88
N GLU A 77 -3.93 -5.76 -0.10
CA GLU A 77 -3.01 -6.71 0.53
C GLU A 77 -2.23 -7.51 -0.51
N GLY A 78 -2.91 -7.97 -1.54
CA GLY A 78 -2.25 -8.69 -2.64
C GLY A 78 -1.23 -7.82 -3.35
N SER A 79 -1.55 -6.54 -3.54
CA SER A 79 -0.62 -5.60 -4.18
C SER A 79 0.61 -5.36 -3.31
N LEU A 80 0.46 -5.34 -1.98
CA LEU A 80 1.61 -5.24 -1.08
C LEU A 80 2.51 -6.46 -1.19
N GLU A 81 1.93 -7.66 -1.29
CA GLU A 81 2.73 -8.88 -1.48
C GLU A 81 3.47 -8.86 -2.80
N GLU A 82 2.85 -8.36 -3.84
CA GLU A 82 3.50 -8.19 -5.14
C GLU A 82 4.68 -7.23 -5.01
N CYS A 83 4.48 -6.10 -4.32
CA CYS A 83 5.55 -5.14 -4.07
C CYS A 83 6.68 -5.76 -3.25
N ARG A 84 6.36 -6.61 -2.28
CA ARG A 84 7.37 -7.30 -1.47
C ARG A 84 8.29 -8.12 -2.37
N TYR A 85 7.71 -8.84 -3.32
CA TYR A 85 8.52 -9.60 -4.26
C TYR A 85 9.39 -8.69 -5.13
N TYR A 86 8.82 -7.60 -5.62
CA TYR A 86 9.59 -6.67 -6.46
C TYR A 86 10.77 -6.03 -5.72
N LEU A 87 10.63 -5.81 -4.42
CA LEU A 87 11.74 -5.28 -3.62
C LEU A 87 12.86 -6.33 -3.48
N ILE A 88 12.50 -7.59 -3.31
CA ILE A 88 13.47 -8.69 -3.29
C ILE A 88 14.20 -8.73 -4.63
N LEU A 89 13.45 -8.67 -5.73
CA LEU A 89 14.03 -8.73 -7.07
C LEU A 89 14.95 -7.52 -7.34
N THR A 90 14.55 -6.33 -6.90
CA THR A 90 15.34 -5.12 -7.04
C THR A 90 16.70 -5.28 -6.36
N HIS A 91 16.69 -5.81 -5.14
CA HIS A 91 17.92 -6.06 -4.40
C HIS A 91 18.79 -7.09 -5.12
N ASP A 92 18.20 -8.20 -5.53
CA ASP A 92 18.93 -9.29 -6.15
C ASP A 92 19.53 -8.92 -7.50
N LEU A 93 18.88 -8.01 -8.23
CA LEU A 93 19.41 -7.49 -9.50
C LEU A 93 20.43 -6.38 -9.28
N GLY A 94 20.62 -5.93 -8.05
CA GLY A 94 21.59 -4.87 -7.75
C GLY A 94 21.13 -3.50 -8.20
N TYR A 95 19.83 -3.27 -8.30
CA TYR A 95 19.29 -2.00 -8.81
C TYR A 95 19.17 -0.93 -7.73
N GLY A 96 19.27 -1.30 -6.45
CA GLY A 96 19.17 -0.29 -5.39
C GLY A 96 19.03 -0.89 -4.02
N GLN A 97 19.09 -0.01 -3.02
CA GLN A 97 18.90 -0.36 -1.62
C GLN A 97 17.42 -0.40 -1.31
N THR A 98 16.94 -1.47 -0.69
CA THR A 98 15.52 -1.71 -0.48
C THR A 98 15.11 -1.76 1.00
N ASP A 99 16.06 -1.61 1.93
CA ASP A 99 15.77 -1.78 3.35
C ASP A 99 14.71 -0.79 3.85
N SER A 100 14.83 0.47 3.48
CA SER A 100 13.90 1.50 3.90
C SER A 100 12.49 1.27 3.35
N LEU A 101 12.40 0.90 2.06
CA LEU A 101 11.11 0.61 1.45
C LEU A 101 10.48 -0.64 2.04
N THR A 102 11.30 -1.65 2.33
CA THR A 102 10.80 -2.87 2.96
C THR A 102 10.21 -2.56 4.34
N ALA A 103 10.88 -1.71 5.12
CA ALA A 103 10.37 -1.29 6.43
C ALA A 103 9.02 -0.56 6.29
N THR A 104 8.91 0.35 5.32
CA THR A 104 7.66 1.09 5.07
C THR A 104 6.56 0.14 4.61
N LEU A 105 6.90 -0.83 3.76
CA LEU A 105 5.94 -1.84 3.30
C LEU A 105 5.42 -2.67 4.49
N GLU A 106 6.31 -3.10 5.37
CA GLU A 106 5.91 -3.89 6.53
C GLU A 106 5.00 -3.10 7.46
N GLU A 107 5.31 -1.82 7.68
CA GLU A 107 4.45 -0.96 8.48
C GLU A 107 3.09 -0.79 7.83
N THR A 108 3.06 -0.56 6.52
CA THR A 108 1.81 -0.42 5.77
C THR A 108 0.98 -1.69 5.89
N SER A 109 1.63 -2.85 5.78
CA SER A 109 0.95 -4.14 5.89
C SER A 109 0.31 -4.32 7.26
N ARG A 110 1.03 -3.98 8.34
CA ARG A 110 0.48 -4.07 9.70
C ARG A 110 -0.72 -3.14 9.88
N LEU A 111 -0.61 -1.91 9.37
CA LEU A 111 -1.70 -0.93 9.45
C LEU A 111 -2.91 -1.38 8.64
N LEU A 112 -2.68 -1.97 7.47
CA LEU A 112 -3.77 -2.45 6.63
C LEU A 112 -4.50 -3.60 7.30
N ASN A 113 -3.76 -4.54 7.87
CA ASN A 113 -4.36 -5.66 8.59
C ASN A 113 -5.18 -5.17 9.79
N ALA A 114 -4.66 -4.21 10.55
CA ALA A 114 -5.37 -3.65 11.70
C ALA A 114 -6.63 -2.92 11.27
N TYR A 115 -6.54 -2.13 10.19
CA TYR A 115 -7.68 -1.41 9.65
C TYR A 115 -8.78 -2.38 9.17
N THR A 116 -8.37 -3.42 8.45
CA THR A 116 -9.32 -4.42 7.94
C THR A 116 -10.05 -5.13 9.09
N ARG A 117 -9.30 -5.53 10.12
CA ARG A 117 -9.91 -6.19 11.28
C ARG A 117 -10.87 -5.28 12.02
N ALA A 118 -10.48 -4.01 12.20
CA ALA A 118 -11.35 -3.04 12.86
C ALA A 118 -12.63 -2.79 12.06
N MET A 119 -12.50 -2.71 10.74
CA MET A 119 -13.65 -2.50 9.85
C MET A 119 -14.60 -3.70 9.93
N LEU A 120 -14.08 -4.92 9.89
CA LEU A 120 -14.91 -6.13 9.98
C LEU A 120 -15.54 -6.27 11.37
N ALA A 121 -14.83 -5.88 12.41
CA ALA A 121 -15.35 -5.96 13.78
C ALA A 121 -16.42 -4.91 14.07
N SER A 122 -16.46 -3.81 13.32
CA SER A 122 -17.47 -2.77 13.53
C SER A 122 -18.85 -3.26 13.14
N GLY A 123 -18.94 -4.33 12.48
CA GLY A 123 -20.15 -5.17 12.49
C GLY A 123 -21.18 -4.75 11.52
N SER A 124 -21.56 -4.55 10.91
CA SER A 124 -22.83 -4.43 10.22
C SER A 124 -22.73 -4.24 8.73
#